data_91b7598ac0f94ea60b526fa198c5d723
#
_entry.id   91b7598ac0f94ea60b526fa198c5d723
#
_cell.length_a   1.000
_cell.length_b   1.000
_cell.length_c   1.000
_cell.angle_alpha   90.00
_cell.angle_beta   90.00
_cell.angle_gamma   90.00
#
_symmetry.space_group_name_H-M   'P 1'
#
loop_
_entity.id
_entity.type
_entity.pdbx_description
1 polymer ?
#
loop_
_entity_poly.entity_id
_entity_poly.type
_entity_poly.pdbx_seq_one_letter_code
_entity_poly.pdbx_strand_id
1 'polypeptide(L)'
;CKIIAVTGSDGKTTTTTIISELLKAEGKRVHLGGNIGHPLLCETPDILSDDFAVLELSSFQLHSMDCRPDVAVITNISPNHLDKHKDYQDYIDAKSAIFAKQTPDDRLVLNLGDGHTPYYESLAHSSIYYFTDDKFIENGSCCVGGEIYRFGRRLMHEDEIKLPGKHNVQNYLAAFTAVEGLVSDENCRRVAMSFGGVEHRLELVRELRGVK
;
A
#
# COMPACT_ATOMS: atom_id res chain seq x y z
N CYS A 1 -18.71 -1.56 4.15
CA CYS A 1 -17.50 -2.28 3.72
C CYS A 1 -16.28 -1.74 4.46
N LYS A 2 -15.19 -2.50 4.50
CA LYS A 2 -13.90 -2.04 5.00
C LYS A 2 -13.14 -1.29 3.91
N ILE A 3 -12.49 -0.20 4.28
CA ILE A 3 -11.77 0.67 3.34
C ILE A 3 -10.27 0.59 3.64
N ILE A 4 -9.49 0.23 2.62
CA ILE A 4 -8.03 0.33 2.64
C ILE A 4 -7.62 1.39 1.62
N ALA A 5 -6.99 2.48 2.07
CA ALA A 5 -6.61 3.58 1.21
C ALA A 5 -5.08 3.71 1.14
N VAL A 6 -4.54 3.93 -0.05
CA VAL A 6 -3.11 4.04 -0.31
C VAL A 6 -2.79 5.39 -0.95
N THR A 7 -1.84 6.11 -0.39
CA THR A 7 -1.24 7.32 -0.97
C THR A 7 0.29 7.27 -0.90
N GLY A 8 0.95 8.27 -1.43
CA GLY A 8 2.40 8.42 -1.47
C GLY A 8 2.87 9.11 -2.74
N SER A 9 4.16 9.32 -2.91
CA SER A 9 4.73 9.84 -4.14
C SER A 9 4.82 8.75 -5.20
N ASP A 10 5.44 7.63 -4.87
CA ASP A 10 5.66 6.49 -5.76
C ASP A 10 5.08 5.20 -5.18
N GLY A 11 4.91 4.16 -6.00
CA GLY A 11 4.46 2.84 -5.56
C GLY A 11 2.97 2.69 -5.26
N LYS A 12 2.18 3.76 -5.26
CA LYS A 12 0.74 3.73 -4.96
C LYS A 12 -0.01 2.63 -5.71
N THR A 13 0.02 2.70 -7.03
CA THR A 13 -0.72 1.77 -7.92
C THR A 13 -0.32 0.32 -7.67
N THR A 14 0.98 0.06 -7.58
CA THR A 14 1.51 -1.28 -7.34
C THR A 14 1.07 -1.80 -5.97
N THR A 15 1.23 -1.00 -4.92
CA THR A 15 0.82 -1.38 -3.56
C THR A 15 -0.69 -1.61 -3.46
N THR A 16 -1.50 -0.72 -4.06
CA THR A 16 -2.97 -0.85 -4.06
C THR A 16 -3.40 -2.13 -4.77
N THR A 17 -2.78 -2.44 -5.92
CA THR A 17 -3.07 -3.67 -6.67
C THR A 17 -2.64 -4.91 -5.92
N ILE A 18 -1.43 -4.92 -5.31
CA ILE A 18 -0.98 -6.04 -4.48
C ILE A 18 -1.95 -6.29 -3.33
N ILE A 19 -2.40 -5.26 -2.61
CA ILE A 19 -3.40 -5.38 -1.53
C ILE A 19 -4.69 -6.02 -2.06
N SER A 20 -5.17 -5.56 -3.22
CA SER A 20 -6.37 -6.13 -3.86
C SER A 20 -6.20 -7.62 -4.16
N GLU A 21 -5.07 -8.02 -4.76
CA GLU A 21 -4.79 -9.41 -5.11
C GLU A 21 -4.61 -10.30 -3.87
N LEU A 22 -4.00 -9.78 -2.81
CA LEU A 22 -3.87 -10.47 -1.52
C LEU A 22 -5.25 -10.77 -0.91
N LEU A 23 -6.14 -9.78 -0.87
CA LEU A 23 -7.50 -9.96 -0.35
C LEU A 23 -8.33 -10.92 -1.21
N LYS A 24 -8.23 -10.83 -2.54
CA LYS A 24 -8.88 -11.78 -3.47
C LYS A 24 -8.37 -13.20 -3.26
N ALA A 25 -7.05 -13.37 -3.06
CA ALA A 25 -6.44 -14.67 -2.78
C ALA A 25 -6.96 -15.30 -1.48
N GLU A 26 -7.40 -14.50 -0.51
CA GLU A 26 -8.07 -14.92 0.73
C GLU A 26 -9.59 -15.11 0.55
N GLY A 27 -10.11 -15.03 -0.69
CA GLY A 27 -11.52 -15.19 -1.00
C GLY A 27 -12.40 -14.00 -0.64
N LYS A 28 -11.83 -12.81 -0.44
CA LYS A 28 -12.59 -11.58 -0.17
C LYS A 28 -13.12 -10.98 -1.48
N ARG A 29 -14.30 -10.37 -1.42
CA ARG A 29 -14.80 -9.54 -2.51
C ARG A 29 -14.17 -8.15 -2.39
N VAL A 30 -13.52 -7.70 -3.48
CA VAL A 30 -12.71 -6.49 -3.50
C VAL A 30 -13.13 -5.58 -4.64
N HIS A 31 -13.39 -4.32 -4.29
CA HIS A 31 -13.66 -3.22 -5.20
C HIS A 31 -12.42 -2.33 -5.26
N LEU A 32 -11.74 -2.33 -6.40
CA LEU A 32 -10.50 -1.60 -6.62
C LEU A 32 -10.77 -0.31 -7.39
N GLY A 33 -10.33 0.84 -6.87
CA GLY A 33 -10.56 2.11 -7.55
C GLY A 33 -9.83 3.31 -6.98
N GLY A 34 -10.39 4.50 -7.19
CA GLY A 34 -9.78 5.77 -6.83
C GLY A 34 -9.06 6.40 -8.02
N ASN A 35 -7.75 6.68 -7.90
CA ASN A 35 -6.92 7.23 -8.99
C ASN A 35 -6.50 6.17 -10.03
N ILE A 36 -6.99 4.95 -9.90
CA ILE A 36 -6.77 3.80 -10.79
C ILE A 36 -8.08 3.07 -11.05
N GLY A 37 -8.14 2.29 -12.13
CA GLY A 37 -9.30 1.47 -12.46
C GLY A 37 -10.52 2.29 -12.87
N HIS A 38 -11.69 1.80 -12.48
CA HIS A 38 -12.99 2.45 -12.74
C HIS A 38 -13.45 3.26 -11.54
N PRO A 39 -14.23 4.34 -11.76
CA PRO A 39 -14.84 5.08 -10.67
C PRO A 39 -15.79 4.18 -9.86
N LEU A 40 -15.48 3.98 -8.56
CA LEU A 40 -16.28 3.10 -7.68
C LEU A 40 -17.69 3.62 -7.43
N LEU A 41 -17.99 4.88 -7.75
CA LEU A 41 -19.30 5.47 -7.54
C LEU A 41 -20.43 4.66 -8.22
N CYS A 42 -20.14 4.10 -9.40
CA CYS A 42 -21.10 3.26 -10.11
C CYS A 42 -21.32 1.89 -9.46
N GLU A 43 -20.37 1.41 -8.66
CA GLU A 43 -20.43 0.12 -7.97
C GLU A 43 -21.05 0.22 -6.58
N THR A 44 -21.19 1.43 -6.03
CA THR A 44 -21.63 1.63 -4.63
C THR A 44 -22.95 0.93 -4.27
N PRO A 45 -23.95 0.77 -5.16
CA PRO A 45 -25.16 0.01 -4.84
C PRO A 45 -24.92 -1.48 -4.60
N ASP A 46 -23.84 -2.04 -5.16
CA ASP A 46 -23.50 -3.47 -5.11
C ASP A 46 -22.47 -3.82 -4.03
N ILE A 47 -21.91 -2.82 -3.35
CA ILE A 47 -20.92 -3.00 -2.30
C ILE A 47 -21.61 -3.45 -1.01
N LEU A 48 -21.24 -4.62 -0.50
CA LEU A 48 -21.77 -5.18 0.73
C LEU A 48 -20.93 -4.79 1.95
N SER A 49 -21.50 -4.97 3.15
CA SER A 49 -20.83 -4.66 4.42
C SER A 49 -19.51 -5.40 4.62
N ASP A 50 -19.42 -6.62 4.12
CA ASP A 50 -18.27 -7.52 4.30
C ASP A 50 -17.25 -7.42 3.16
N ASP A 51 -17.53 -6.59 2.16
CA ASP A 51 -16.62 -6.32 1.05
C ASP A 51 -15.47 -5.40 1.46
N PHE A 52 -14.46 -5.34 0.63
CA PHE A 52 -13.33 -4.43 0.77
C PHE A 52 -13.30 -3.43 -0.38
N ALA A 53 -13.20 -2.14 -0.07
CA ALA A 53 -12.84 -1.10 -1.02
C ALA A 53 -11.36 -0.79 -0.87
N VAL A 54 -10.57 -1.01 -1.93
CA VAL A 54 -9.13 -0.72 -1.95
C VAL A 54 -8.91 0.46 -2.89
N LEU A 55 -8.45 1.59 -2.34
CA LEU A 55 -8.44 2.88 -3.01
C LEU A 55 -7.02 3.41 -3.18
N GLU A 56 -6.64 3.75 -4.42
CA GLU A 56 -5.50 4.64 -4.65
C GLU A 56 -5.96 6.09 -4.56
N LEU A 57 -5.32 6.89 -3.70
CA LEU A 57 -5.67 8.30 -3.51
C LEU A 57 -4.48 9.22 -3.83
N SER A 58 -4.69 10.16 -4.74
CA SER A 58 -3.75 11.24 -5.03
C SER A 58 -3.83 12.34 -3.97
N SER A 59 -2.79 13.18 -3.87
CA SER A 59 -2.82 14.36 -2.99
C SER A 59 -3.95 15.34 -3.33
N PHE A 60 -4.32 15.43 -4.62
CA PHE A 60 -5.42 16.29 -5.07
C PHE A 60 -6.78 15.80 -4.61
N GLN A 61 -7.01 14.49 -4.66
CA GLN A 61 -8.25 13.90 -4.14
C GLN A 61 -8.33 14.10 -2.62
N LEU A 62 -7.23 13.85 -1.90
CA LEU A 62 -7.16 14.00 -0.45
C LEU A 62 -7.38 15.45 0.02
N HIS A 63 -7.01 16.46 -0.79
CA HIS A 63 -7.29 17.87 -0.48
C HIS A 63 -8.79 18.19 -0.31
N SER A 64 -9.65 17.44 -0.97
CA SER A 64 -11.10 17.68 -0.99
C SER A 64 -11.94 16.53 -0.43
N MET A 65 -11.29 15.40 -0.13
CA MET A 65 -11.98 14.22 0.39
C MET A 65 -12.08 14.25 1.91
N ASP A 66 -13.24 13.88 2.37
CA ASP A 66 -13.53 13.57 3.75
C ASP A 66 -13.70 12.05 3.88
N CYS A 67 -12.63 11.34 4.26
CA CYS A 67 -12.65 9.89 4.38
C CYS A 67 -12.01 9.41 5.68
N ARG A 68 -12.49 8.25 6.16
CA ARG A 68 -11.89 7.50 7.27
C ARG A 68 -11.69 6.07 6.82
N PRO A 69 -10.53 5.71 6.26
CA PRO A 69 -10.24 4.32 5.96
C PRO A 69 -9.93 3.53 7.24
N ASP A 70 -10.31 2.24 7.27
CA ASP A 70 -9.93 1.30 8.33
C ASP A 70 -8.41 1.06 8.32
N VAL A 71 -7.79 1.11 7.12
CA VAL A 71 -6.34 1.04 6.95
C VAL A 71 -5.89 2.12 5.98
N ALA A 72 -5.02 3.01 6.42
CA ALA A 72 -4.33 3.99 5.59
C ALA A 72 -2.87 3.57 5.37
N VAL A 73 -2.37 3.73 4.15
CA VAL A 73 -0.98 3.41 3.78
C VAL A 73 -0.35 4.63 3.11
N ILE A 74 0.81 5.06 3.61
CA ILE A 74 1.67 6.04 2.95
C ILE A 74 2.95 5.34 2.51
N THR A 75 3.15 5.21 1.19
CA THR A 75 4.28 4.44 0.63
C THR A 75 5.61 5.14 0.83
N ASN A 76 5.70 6.38 0.39
CA ASN A 76 6.87 7.26 0.52
C ASN A 76 6.49 8.70 0.22
N ILE A 77 7.36 9.64 0.59
CA ILE A 77 7.22 11.06 0.27
C ILE A 77 8.50 11.56 -0.38
N SER A 78 8.38 11.96 -1.63
CA SER A 78 9.45 12.65 -2.38
C SER A 78 8.87 13.88 -3.08
N PRO A 79 9.68 14.93 -3.35
CA PRO A 79 9.20 16.10 -4.07
C PRO A 79 8.60 15.73 -5.42
N ASN A 80 7.29 15.95 -5.57
CA ASN A 80 6.56 15.68 -6.79
C ASN A 80 5.39 16.67 -6.92
N HIS A 81 4.97 17.00 -8.15
CA HIS A 81 3.81 17.86 -8.43
C HIS A 81 3.87 19.24 -7.74
N LEU A 82 5.07 19.80 -7.55
CA LEU A 82 5.27 21.12 -6.92
C LEU A 82 4.73 22.28 -7.77
N ASP A 83 4.38 22.02 -9.02
CA ASP A 83 3.71 22.96 -9.93
C ASP A 83 2.22 23.16 -9.61
N LYS A 84 1.65 22.25 -8.79
CA LYS A 84 0.21 22.22 -8.50
C LYS A 84 -0.13 22.38 -7.02
N HIS A 85 0.85 22.22 -6.13
CA HIS A 85 0.73 22.51 -4.71
C HIS A 85 1.34 23.89 -4.42
N LYS A 86 0.84 24.55 -3.39
CA LYS A 86 1.33 25.85 -2.98
C LYS A 86 2.84 25.82 -2.67
N ASP A 87 3.26 24.77 -1.99
CA ASP A 87 4.64 24.45 -1.64
C ASP A 87 4.77 22.96 -1.30
N TYR A 88 5.98 22.53 -0.92
CA TYR A 88 6.24 21.14 -0.58
C TYR A 88 5.53 20.71 0.71
N GLN A 89 5.37 21.63 1.67
CA GLN A 89 4.64 21.34 2.92
C GLN A 89 3.16 21.11 2.64
N ASP A 90 2.52 21.89 1.78
CA ASP A 90 1.14 21.68 1.33
C ASP A 90 0.94 20.29 0.70
N TYR A 91 1.92 19.79 -0.06
CA TYR A 91 1.91 18.45 -0.62
C TYR A 91 1.98 17.36 0.46
N ILE A 92 2.83 17.55 1.49
CA ILE A 92 2.95 16.64 2.64
C ILE A 92 1.65 16.65 3.44
N ASP A 93 1.12 17.84 3.74
CA ASP A 93 -0.09 18.04 4.54
C ASP A 93 -1.32 17.44 3.84
N ALA A 94 -1.44 17.61 2.53
CA ALA A 94 -2.52 17.02 1.76
C ALA A 94 -2.59 15.48 1.91
N LYS A 95 -1.44 14.81 2.05
CA LYS A 95 -1.42 13.35 2.25
C LYS A 95 -1.81 12.93 3.66
N SER A 96 -1.62 13.77 4.68
CA SER A 96 -2.06 13.48 6.04
C SER A 96 -3.58 13.35 6.16
N ALA A 97 -4.33 13.94 5.23
CA ALA A 97 -5.78 13.83 5.21
C ALA A 97 -6.28 12.37 5.11
N ILE A 98 -5.45 11.44 4.57
CA ILE A 98 -5.82 10.03 4.46
C ILE A 98 -6.08 9.38 5.83
N PHE A 99 -5.42 9.84 6.91
CA PHE A 99 -5.57 9.30 8.26
C PHE A 99 -6.12 10.31 9.27
N ALA A 100 -6.37 11.55 8.88
CA ALA A 100 -6.77 12.64 9.79
C ALA A 100 -8.02 12.33 10.63
N LYS A 101 -8.90 11.44 10.15
CA LYS A 101 -10.12 11.01 10.84
C LYS A 101 -10.05 9.61 11.42
N GLN A 102 -8.91 8.95 11.32
CA GLN A 102 -8.71 7.65 11.96
C GLN A 102 -8.76 7.75 13.48
N THR A 103 -9.13 6.65 14.10
CA THR A 103 -9.21 6.46 15.55
C THR A 103 -8.23 5.37 15.98
N PRO A 104 -8.00 5.12 17.27
CA PRO A 104 -7.11 4.04 17.73
C PRO A 104 -7.45 2.64 17.24
N ASP A 105 -8.69 2.42 16.78
CA ASP A 105 -9.14 1.14 16.20
C ASP A 105 -8.71 0.98 14.74
N ASP A 106 -8.34 2.08 14.08
CA ASP A 106 -7.90 2.10 12.68
C ASP A 106 -6.37 1.92 12.61
N ARG A 107 -5.87 1.60 11.43
CA ARG A 107 -4.46 1.32 11.17
C ARG A 107 -3.85 2.35 10.22
N LEU A 108 -2.69 2.89 10.61
CA LEU A 108 -1.82 3.67 9.73
C LEU A 108 -0.53 2.89 9.45
N VAL A 109 -0.18 2.72 8.19
CA VAL A 109 1.03 2.03 7.73
C VAL A 109 1.99 3.04 7.12
N LEU A 110 3.19 3.14 7.69
CA LEU A 110 4.22 4.12 7.32
C LEU A 110 5.54 3.43 6.95
N ASN A 111 6.27 4.06 6.03
CA ASN A 111 7.64 3.68 5.70
C ASN A 111 8.60 4.20 6.79
N LEU A 112 9.20 3.30 7.55
CA LEU A 112 10.12 3.67 8.64
C LEU A 112 11.42 4.33 8.13
N GLY A 113 11.79 4.09 6.86
CA GLY A 113 12.93 4.72 6.20
C GLY A 113 12.63 6.09 5.59
N ASP A 114 11.37 6.55 5.58
CA ASP A 114 11.00 7.85 5.03
C ASP A 114 11.21 8.98 6.06
N GLY A 115 11.91 10.05 5.65
CA GLY A 115 12.21 11.19 6.51
C GLY A 115 10.99 11.95 7.03
N HIS A 116 9.82 11.78 6.43
CA HIS A 116 8.57 12.44 6.85
C HIS A 116 7.74 11.58 7.82
N THR A 117 8.14 10.34 8.07
CA THR A 117 7.45 9.46 9.02
C THR A 117 7.27 10.08 10.39
N PRO A 118 8.29 10.73 11.03
CA PRO A 118 8.09 11.37 12.34
C PRO A 118 7.03 12.48 12.33
N TYR A 119 6.89 13.19 11.21
CA TYR A 119 5.84 14.20 11.07
C TYR A 119 4.44 13.55 11.09
N TYR A 120 4.23 12.50 10.32
CA TYR A 120 2.95 11.79 10.29
C TYR A 120 2.62 11.10 11.61
N GLU A 121 3.63 10.53 12.28
CA GLU A 121 3.48 9.97 13.63
C GLU A 121 2.94 11.01 14.62
N SER A 122 3.43 12.25 14.56
CA SER A 122 3.01 13.33 15.45
C SER A 122 1.55 13.75 15.25
N LEU A 123 0.96 13.48 14.10
CA LEU A 123 -0.42 13.83 13.74
C LEU A 123 -1.40 12.66 13.89
N ALA A 124 -0.90 11.43 13.95
CA ALA A 124 -1.74 10.24 13.94
C ALA A 124 -2.43 9.97 15.27
N HIS A 125 -3.69 9.57 15.20
CA HIS A 125 -4.48 9.08 16.35
C HIS A 125 -4.72 7.56 16.27
N SER A 126 -4.40 6.94 15.13
CA SER A 126 -4.56 5.51 14.85
C SER A 126 -3.39 4.67 15.36
N SER A 127 -3.57 3.36 15.38
CA SER A 127 -2.48 2.41 15.61
C SER A 127 -1.50 2.43 14.45
N ILE A 128 -0.22 2.71 14.73
CA ILE A 128 0.81 2.85 13.69
C ILE A 128 1.57 1.55 13.53
N TYR A 129 1.75 1.14 12.29
CA TYR A 129 2.55 -0.01 11.86
C TYR A 129 3.53 0.41 10.78
N TYR A 130 4.65 -0.31 10.67
CA TYR A 130 5.74 0.11 9.81
C TYR A 130 6.09 -0.93 8.76
N PHE A 131 6.70 -0.47 7.70
CA PHE A 131 7.47 -1.32 6.80
C PHE A 131 8.84 -0.69 6.54
N THR A 132 9.85 -1.53 6.28
CA THR A 132 11.22 -1.09 6.01
C THR A 132 12.04 -2.20 5.36
N ASP A 133 13.04 -1.84 4.56
CA ASP A 133 14.05 -2.76 4.01
C ASP A 133 15.44 -2.55 4.64
N ASP A 134 15.54 -1.83 5.77
CA ASP A 134 16.80 -1.45 6.42
C ASP A 134 17.10 -2.30 7.66
N LYS A 135 16.11 -2.56 8.50
CA LYS A 135 16.29 -3.23 9.80
C LYS A 135 15.11 -4.13 10.17
N PHE A 136 15.40 -5.10 11.05
CA PHE A 136 14.35 -5.96 11.62
C PHE A 136 13.40 -5.17 12.53
N ILE A 137 12.11 -5.40 12.34
CA ILE A 137 11.03 -4.86 13.17
C ILE A 137 9.98 -5.93 13.46
N GLU A 138 9.33 -5.85 14.62
CA GLU A 138 8.22 -6.73 15.01
C GLU A 138 6.85 -6.10 14.77
N ASN A 139 6.78 -4.76 14.68
CA ASN A 139 5.53 -4.02 14.49
C ASN A 139 5.30 -3.67 12.99
N GLY A 140 5.30 -4.69 12.15
CA GLY A 140 5.08 -4.52 10.72
C GLY A 140 5.84 -5.53 9.87
N SER A 141 6.19 -5.15 8.64
CA SER A 141 6.93 -6.02 7.72
C SER A 141 8.28 -5.44 7.37
N CYS A 142 9.32 -6.28 7.30
CA CYS A 142 10.65 -5.84 6.92
C CYS A 142 11.38 -6.84 6.03
N CYS A 143 12.40 -6.34 5.31
CA CYS A 143 13.35 -7.16 4.56
C CYS A 143 14.74 -6.90 5.10
N VAL A 144 15.41 -7.95 5.60
CA VAL A 144 16.77 -7.86 6.15
C VAL A 144 17.60 -9.00 5.62
N GLY A 145 18.73 -8.67 4.95
CA GLY A 145 19.59 -9.68 4.35
C GLY A 145 18.89 -10.55 3.30
N GLY A 146 17.90 -10.00 2.58
CA GLY A 146 17.08 -10.71 1.61
C GLY A 146 15.91 -11.48 2.21
N GLU A 147 15.83 -11.63 3.52
CA GLU A 147 14.74 -12.32 4.21
C GLU A 147 13.63 -11.35 4.57
N ILE A 148 12.41 -11.68 4.16
CA ILE A 148 11.21 -10.92 4.46
C ILE A 148 10.53 -11.47 5.70
N TYR A 149 10.27 -10.57 6.64
CA TYR A 149 9.54 -10.85 7.88
C TYR A 149 8.23 -10.06 7.90
N ARG A 150 7.20 -10.68 8.44
CA ARG A 150 5.89 -10.07 8.68
C ARG A 150 5.52 -10.24 10.13
N PHE A 151 5.47 -9.16 10.88
CA PHE A 151 5.21 -9.15 12.33
C PHE A 151 6.07 -10.17 13.10
N GLY A 152 7.38 -10.09 12.89
CA GLY A 152 8.38 -10.95 13.52
C GLY A 152 8.47 -12.38 12.95
N ARG A 153 7.52 -12.81 12.11
CA ARG A 153 7.52 -14.15 11.48
C ARG A 153 8.25 -14.08 10.13
N ARG A 154 9.19 -15.01 9.91
CA ARG A 154 9.81 -15.15 8.57
C ARG A 154 8.75 -15.58 7.57
N LEU A 155 8.63 -14.81 6.49
CA LEU A 155 7.64 -15.07 5.45
C LEU A 155 8.26 -15.76 4.23
N MET A 156 9.27 -15.16 3.59
CA MET A 156 9.89 -15.64 2.35
C MET A 156 11.24 -14.94 2.11
N HIS A 157 11.96 -15.32 1.06
CA HIS A 157 13.12 -14.57 0.56
C HIS A 157 12.68 -13.59 -0.54
N GLU A 158 13.33 -12.43 -0.65
CA GLU A 158 12.98 -11.40 -1.63
C GLU A 158 13.09 -11.87 -3.09
N ASP A 159 14.02 -12.79 -3.39
CA ASP A 159 14.18 -13.37 -4.73
C ASP A 159 12.99 -14.25 -5.16
N GLU A 160 12.14 -14.66 -4.23
CA GLU A 160 10.91 -15.40 -4.53
C GLU A 160 9.80 -14.47 -5.06
N ILE A 161 9.96 -13.15 -4.92
CA ILE A 161 9.02 -12.16 -5.49
C ILE A 161 9.16 -12.14 -7.00
N LYS A 162 8.07 -12.43 -7.70
CA LYS A 162 8.06 -12.46 -9.17
C LYS A 162 8.25 -11.08 -9.79
N LEU A 163 7.71 -10.02 -9.17
CA LEU A 163 7.81 -8.65 -9.66
C LEU A 163 9.18 -8.07 -9.32
N PRO A 164 10.07 -7.83 -10.31
CA PRO A 164 11.46 -7.47 -10.04
C PRO A 164 11.61 -6.04 -9.54
N GLY A 165 12.69 -5.79 -8.79
CA GLY A 165 13.14 -4.46 -8.36
C GLY A 165 12.94 -4.20 -6.87
N LYS A 166 13.94 -3.59 -6.24
CA LYS A 166 13.95 -3.28 -4.79
C LYS A 166 12.74 -2.43 -4.36
N HIS A 167 12.33 -1.47 -5.18
CA HIS A 167 11.13 -0.67 -4.91
C HIS A 167 9.86 -1.53 -4.82
N ASN A 168 9.80 -2.67 -5.54
CA ASN A 168 8.68 -3.59 -5.43
C ASN A 168 8.71 -4.41 -4.14
N VAL A 169 9.90 -4.72 -3.61
CA VAL A 169 10.00 -5.30 -2.26
C VAL A 169 9.33 -4.37 -1.25
N GLN A 170 9.62 -3.07 -1.27
CA GLN A 170 8.98 -2.08 -0.39
C GLN A 170 7.46 -2.03 -0.59
N ASN A 171 6.97 -2.08 -1.84
CA ASN A 171 5.54 -2.14 -2.13
C ASN A 171 4.87 -3.39 -1.52
N TYR A 172 5.54 -4.56 -1.56
CA TYR A 172 5.07 -5.78 -0.91
C TYR A 172 5.10 -5.66 0.62
N LEU A 173 6.16 -5.10 1.21
CA LEU A 173 6.24 -4.90 2.66
C LEU A 173 5.10 -4.01 3.16
N ALA A 174 4.80 -2.91 2.45
CA ALA A 174 3.66 -2.05 2.74
C ALA A 174 2.33 -2.82 2.65
N ALA A 175 2.13 -3.60 1.59
CA ALA A 175 0.92 -4.38 1.38
C ALA A 175 0.76 -5.48 2.44
N PHE A 176 1.82 -6.23 2.77
CA PHE A 176 1.80 -7.26 3.81
C PHE A 176 1.45 -6.69 5.18
N THR A 177 1.98 -5.50 5.50
CA THR A 177 1.65 -4.79 6.75
C THR A 177 0.18 -4.37 6.76
N ALA A 178 -0.32 -3.85 5.65
CA ALA A 178 -1.70 -3.38 5.53
C ALA A 178 -2.74 -4.50 5.73
N VAL A 179 -2.43 -5.73 5.28
CA VAL A 179 -3.37 -6.86 5.32
C VAL A 179 -3.14 -7.81 6.51
N GLU A 180 -2.36 -7.42 7.52
CA GLU A 180 -2.17 -8.26 8.72
C GLU A 180 -3.50 -8.55 9.42
N GLY A 181 -3.72 -9.83 9.76
CA GLY A 181 -4.97 -10.31 10.34
C GLY A 181 -6.12 -10.45 9.34
N LEU A 182 -5.93 -10.08 8.08
CA LEU A 182 -6.93 -10.19 7.00
C LEU A 182 -6.57 -11.28 5.99
N VAL A 183 -5.26 -11.52 5.78
CA VAL A 183 -4.73 -12.45 4.79
C VAL A 183 -3.67 -13.34 5.45
N SER A 184 -3.72 -14.63 5.16
CA SER A 184 -2.78 -15.64 5.66
C SER A 184 -1.38 -15.46 5.05
N ASP A 185 -0.34 -15.90 5.78
CA ASP A 185 1.04 -15.87 5.30
C ASP A 185 1.22 -16.73 4.03
N GLU A 186 0.47 -17.83 3.92
CA GLU A 186 0.46 -18.70 2.72
C GLU A 186 -0.03 -17.92 1.48
N ASN A 187 -1.14 -17.22 1.59
CA ASN A 187 -1.68 -16.41 0.50
C ASN A 187 -0.79 -15.21 0.17
N CYS A 188 -0.14 -14.60 1.18
CA CYS A 188 0.87 -13.57 0.96
C CYS A 188 2.03 -14.07 0.09
N ARG A 189 2.60 -15.25 0.40
CA ARG A 189 3.64 -15.88 -0.41
C ARG A 189 3.15 -16.22 -1.81
N ARG A 190 1.99 -16.86 -1.93
CA ARG A 190 1.42 -17.28 -3.21
C ARG A 190 1.26 -16.10 -4.16
N VAL A 191 0.72 -14.97 -3.70
CA VAL A 191 0.56 -13.77 -4.51
C VAL A 191 1.92 -13.18 -4.89
N ALA A 192 2.87 -13.07 -3.95
CA ALA A 192 4.19 -12.54 -4.24
C ALA A 192 4.92 -13.35 -5.33
N MET A 193 4.80 -14.67 -5.31
CA MET A 193 5.42 -15.58 -6.28
C MET A 193 4.69 -15.61 -7.64
N SER A 194 3.45 -15.14 -7.74
CA SER A 194 2.63 -15.26 -8.96
C SER A 194 2.32 -13.94 -9.64
N PHE A 195 2.17 -12.84 -8.88
CA PHE A 195 1.78 -11.55 -9.42
C PHE A 195 2.89 -10.92 -10.29
N GLY A 196 2.59 -10.73 -11.57
CA GLY A 196 3.57 -10.27 -12.57
C GLY A 196 3.62 -8.76 -12.79
N GLY A 197 2.82 -7.99 -12.06
CA GLY A 197 2.76 -6.53 -12.21
C GLY A 197 1.40 -6.00 -12.64
N VAL A 198 1.32 -4.69 -12.80
CA VAL A 198 0.13 -3.97 -13.27
C VAL A 198 0.28 -3.73 -14.76
N GLU A 199 -0.78 -3.91 -15.54
CA GLU A 199 -0.80 -3.61 -16.98
C GLU A 199 -0.20 -2.23 -17.27
N HIS A 200 0.63 -2.14 -18.29
CA HIS A 200 1.36 -0.94 -18.71
C HIS A 200 2.38 -0.38 -17.69
N ARG A 201 2.73 -1.16 -16.63
CA ARG A 201 3.79 -0.81 -15.67
C ARG A 201 4.74 -1.99 -15.47
N LEU A 202 5.93 -1.96 -16.12
CA LEU A 202 6.95 -3.02 -16.06
C LEU A 202 6.39 -4.41 -16.41
N GLU A 203 5.40 -4.46 -17.27
CA GLU A 203 4.83 -5.71 -17.77
C GLU A 203 5.86 -6.40 -18.66
N LEU A 204 6.17 -7.67 -18.36
CA LEU A 204 6.98 -8.49 -19.24
C LEU A 204 6.17 -8.83 -20.49
N VAL A 205 6.32 -8.05 -21.56
CA VAL A 205 5.58 -8.22 -22.81
C VAL A 205 5.99 -9.52 -23.51
N ARG A 206 7.29 -9.83 -23.56
CA ARG A 206 7.84 -11.10 -24.04
C ARG A 206 9.34 -11.22 -23.73
N GLU A 207 9.81 -12.44 -23.68
CA GLU A 207 11.23 -12.77 -23.69
C GLU A 207 11.64 -13.19 -25.12
N LEU A 208 12.67 -12.57 -25.68
CA LEU A 208 13.18 -12.89 -27.00
C LEU A 208 14.67 -13.23 -26.87
N ARG A 209 15.02 -14.54 -27.11
CA ARG A 209 16.39 -15.05 -27.03
C ARG A 209 17.12 -14.71 -25.72
N GLY A 210 16.42 -14.77 -24.58
CA GLY A 210 16.99 -14.47 -23.27
C GLY A 210 17.06 -12.97 -22.92
N VAL A 211 16.54 -12.09 -23.76
CA VAL A 211 16.40 -10.65 -23.48
C VAL A 211 14.96 -10.37 -23.06
N LYS A 212 14.80 -9.79 -21.84
CA LYS A 212 13.51 -9.40 -21.24
C LYS A 212 13.20 -7.97 -21.56
#